data_3082da3bc75656e3065cd8c7835d465b
#
_entry.id   3082da3bc75656e3065cd8c7835d465b
#
_cell.length_a   1.000
_cell.length_b   1.000
_cell.length_c   1.000
_cell.angle_alpha   90.00
_cell.angle_beta   90.00
_cell.angle_gamma   90.00
#
_symmetry.space_group_name_H-M   'P 1'
#
loop_
_entity.id
_entity.type
_entity.pdbx_description
1 polymer ?
#
loop_
_entity_poly.entity_id
_entity_poly.type
_entity_poly.pdbx_seq_one_letter_code
_entity_poly.pdbx_strand_id
1 'polypeptide(L)'
;LRKIIVIAHRGASGERPEHTLESYRLAIEQGADYIEPDLVVTRDGVLIARHENEISETTDVAQHAEFESRRRTQIIDGTAVTGWFTEDFTLAEIKTLRARERLPDLRPRNCAYDGRLEVPTFDEILDLANAANRQPGRQKIGVYPETKHPSHFAGIGLPQERTLLDCLARHGYAEEGSPVFIQSFEPTNLRQLRGMTRLPLLQLLEHELGDLGEVAGYADGIGIAKDLASADGIRAAHQVNLKVHVWTFRAENAFLPAELRSAGSDAAHGDLAGEIGRFLERGIDGFFVDFPALGVRVRDAYISGVQLLHQPGDATSLPGKMLHGR
;
A
#
# COMPACT_ATOMS: atom_id res chain seq x y z
N LEU A 1 9.41 21.39 -11.53
CA LEU A 1 8.75 21.07 -10.26
C LEU A 1 8.92 19.57 -10.00
N ARG A 2 9.33 19.19 -8.80
CA ARG A 2 9.48 17.80 -8.38
C ARG A 2 8.09 17.14 -8.38
N LYS A 3 7.98 15.96 -8.99
CA LYS A 3 6.71 15.23 -8.98
C LYS A 3 6.58 14.50 -7.63
N ILE A 4 5.65 14.96 -6.80
CA ILE A 4 5.27 14.29 -5.55
C ILE A 4 4.16 13.30 -5.87
N ILE A 5 4.31 12.03 -5.46
CA ILE A 5 3.34 10.99 -5.74
C ILE A 5 2.51 10.62 -4.51
N VAL A 6 1.22 10.35 -4.73
CA VAL A 6 0.29 9.83 -3.73
C VAL A 6 0.10 8.33 -3.98
N ILE A 7 0.48 7.52 -3.00
CA ILE A 7 0.43 6.06 -3.06
C ILE A 7 -0.72 5.60 -2.15
N ALA A 8 -1.74 4.97 -2.74
CA ALA A 8 -2.88 4.44 -2.00
C ALA A 8 -2.48 3.13 -1.31
N HIS A 9 -2.18 3.22 -0.03
CA HIS A 9 -1.71 2.12 0.82
C HIS A 9 -2.78 1.05 0.98
N ARG A 10 -2.58 -0.09 0.34
CA ARG A 10 -3.54 -1.21 0.24
C ARG A 10 -4.87 -0.80 -0.40
N GLY A 11 -4.83 0.20 -1.30
CA GLY A 11 -5.99 0.89 -1.84
C GLY A 11 -6.46 2.06 -0.99
N ALA A 12 -7.75 2.41 -1.06
CA ALA A 12 -8.39 3.38 -0.17
C ALA A 12 -8.80 2.67 1.16
N SER A 13 -7.81 2.14 1.88
CA SER A 13 -7.99 1.24 3.02
C SER A 13 -8.66 1.90 4.23
N GLY A 14 -8.64 3.23 4.32
CA GLY A 14 -9.41 3.98 5.31
C GLY A 14 -10.93 3.94 5.07
N GLU A 15 -11.38 3.58 3.87
CA GLU A 15 -12.80 3.63 3.45
C GLU A 15 -13.35 2.29 2.95
N ARG A 16 -12.49 1.31 2.71
CA ARG A 16 -12.83 -0.07 2.26
C ARG A 16 -11.87 -1.06 2.91
N PRO A 17 -12.25 -2.33 3.12
CA PRO A 17 -11.33 -3.35 3.56
C PRO A 17 -10.09 -3.40 2.68
N GLU A 18 -8.92 -3.40 3.30
CA GLU A 18 -7.62 -3.37 2.62
C GLU A 18 -7.48 -4.53 1.61
N HIS A 19 -6.69 -4.31 0.55
CA HIS A 19 -6.36 -5.33 -0.44
C HIS A 19 -7.59 -5.99 -1.09
N THR A 20 -8.62 -5.20 -1.40
CA THR A 20 -9.76 -5.62 -2.20
C THR A 20 -9.82 -4.83 -3.51
N LEU A 21 -10.41 -5.39 -4.56
CA LEU A 21 -10.59 -4.66 -5.83
C LEU A 21 -11.42 -3.38 -5.63
N GLU A 22 -12.36 -3.39 -4.67
CA GLU A 22 -13.16 -2.20 -4.32
C GLU A 22 -12.29 -1.10 -3.69
N SER A 23 -11.32 -1.48 -2.81
CA SER A 23 -10.39 -0.53 -2.22
C SER A 23 -9.49 0.11 -3.29
N TYR A 24 -8.96 -0.69 -4.22
CA TYR A 24 -8.15 -0.18 -5.33
C TYR A 24 -8.95 0.66 -6.32
N ARG A 25 -10.18 0.24 -6.66
CA ARG A 25 -11.05 1.02 -7.55
C ARG A 25 -11.34 2.40 -6.96
N LEU A 26 -11.72 2.45 -5.69
CA LEU A 26 -11.97 3.71 -5.00
C LEU A 26 -10.72 4.60 -4.98
N ALA A 27 -9.53 4.04 -4.69
CA ALA A 27 -8.27 4.80 -4.73
C ALA A 27 -7.99 5.41 -6.11
N ILE A 28 -8.23 4.65 -7.18
CA ILE A 28 -8.11 5.12 -8.56
C ILE A 28 -9.11 6.25 -8.84
N GLU A 29 -10.36 6.11 -8.40
CA GLU A 29 -11.41 7.13 -8.55
C GLU A 29 -11.07 8.42 -7.80
N GLN A 30 -10.42 8.30 -6.65
CA GLN A 30 -9.95 9.40 -5.82
C GLN A 30 -8.69 10.09 -6.35
N GLY A 31 -8.08 9.58 -7.44
CA GLY A 31 -6.97 10.23 -8.14
C GLY A 31 -5.59 9.93 -7.56
N ALA A 32 -5.41 8.82 -6.85
CA ALA A 32 -4.09 8.34 -6.46
C ALA A 32 -3.18 8.19 -7.70
N ASP A 33 -1.86 8.38 -7.53
CA ASP A 33 -0.89 8.14 -8.60
C ASP A 33 -0.53 6.66 -8.72
N TYR A 34 -0.53 5.93 -7.57
CA TYR A 34 -0.23 4.51 -7.48
C TYR A 34 -1.19 3.81 -6.54
N ILE A 35 -1.54 2.57 -6.87
CA ILE A 35 -2.15 1.61 -5.94
C ILE A 35 -1.08 0.65 -5.44
N GLU A 36 -1.10 0.36 -4.15
CA GLU A 36 -0.09 -0.46 -3.51
C GLU A 36 -0.70 -1.76 -3.02
N PRO A 37 -0.32 -2.91 -3.62
CA PRO A 37 -0.62 -4.24 -3.12
C PRO A 37 0.57 -4.87 -2.41
N ASP A 38 0.36 -5.35 -1.17
CA ASP A 38 1.23 -6.33 -0.51
C ASP A 38 0.95 -7.72 -1.09
N LEU A 39 1.98 -8.46 -1.48
CA LEU A 39 1.85 -9.73 -2.18
C LEU A 39 2.41 -10.90 -1.36
N VAL A 40 1.59 -11.91 -1.21
CA VAL A 40 1.91 -13.23 -0.64
C VAL A 40 1.57 -14.32 -1.66
N VAL A 41 1.97 -15.58 -1.40
CA VAL A 41 1.85 -16.67 -2.36
C VAL A 41 0.89 -17.74 -1.86
N THR A 42 0.03 -18.26 -2.75
CA THR A 42 -0.78 -19.46 -2.50
C THR A 42 0.04 -20.73 -2.67
N ARG A 43 -0.47 -21.87 -2.19
CA ARG A 43 0.16 -23.19 -2.35
C ARG A 43 0.48 -23.58 -3.81
N ASP A 44 -0.34 -23.13 -4.74
CA ASP A 44 -0.18 -23.35 -6.18
C ASP A 44 0.57 -22.23 -6.91
N GLY A 45 1.26 -21.35 -6.14
CA GLY A 45 2.23 -20.39 -6.67
C GLY A 45 1.62 -19.10 -7.25
N VAL A 46 0.37 -18.77 -6.90
CA VAL A 46 -0.28 -17.54 -7.37
C VAL A 46 -0.07 -16.41 -6.38
N LEU A 47 0.30 -15.22 -6.88
CA LEU A 47 0.39 -14.00 -6.08
C LEU A 47 -1.00 -13.43 -5.80
N ILE A 48 -1.30 -13.24 -4.53
CA ILE A 48 -2.53 -12.63 -4.02
C ILE A 48 -2.21 -11.43 -3.13
N ALA A 49 -3.13 -10.48 -3.01
CA ALA A 49 -2.91 -9.30 -2.18
C ALA A 49 -3.37 -9.54 -0.74
N ARG A 50 -2.41 -9.61 0.19
CA ARG A 50 -2.59 -9.61 1.65
C ARG A 50 -1.31 -9.08 2.32
N HIS A 51 -1.48 -8.33 3.42
CA HIS A 51 -0.33 -7.79 4.15
C HIS A 51 0.51 -8.88 4.81
N GLU A 52 -0.15 -9.89 5.38
CA GLU A 52 0.49 -11.05 5.99
C GLU A 52 0.13 -12.32 5.23
N ASN A 53 0.96 -13.33 5.29
CA ASN A 53 0.61 -14.68 4.84
C ASN A 53 -0.37 -15.37 5.82
N GLU A 54 -0.46 -14.93 7.07
CA GLU A 54 -1.50 -15.32 8.03
C GLU A 54 -2.77 -14.50 7.77
N ILE A 55 -3.92 -15.16 7.54
CA ILE A 55 -5.12 -14.54 6.99
C ILE A 55 -6.36 -14.52 7.92
N SER A 56 -6.19 -14.88 9.19
CA SER A 56 -7.31 -14.95 10.15
C SER A 56 -8.01 -13.61 10.37
N GLU A 57 -7.24 -12.53 10.48
CA GLU A 57 -7.78 -11.22 10.84
C GLU A 57 -8.37 -10.47 9.64
N THR A 58 -7.93 -10.81 8.43
CA THR A 58 -8.32 -10.09 7.21
C THR A 58 -9.26 -10.87 6.30
N THR A 59 -9.62 -12.11 6.70
CA THR A 59 -10.60 -12.96 5.98
C THR A 59 -11.54 -13.67 6.95
N ASP A 60 -12.56 -14.30 6.40
CA ASP A 60 -13.51 -15.13 7.15
C ASP A 60 -13.06 -16.61 7.27
N VAL A 61 -11.79 -16.93 7.06
CA VAL A 61 -11.25 -18.31 7.05
C VAL A 61 -11.63 -19.10 8.30
N ALA A 62 -11.67 -18.46 9.47
CA ALA A 62 -12.06 -19.09 10.72
C ALA A 62 -13.55 -19.53 10.78
N GLN A 63 -14.38 -19.08 9.83
CA GLN A 63 -15.79 -19.49 9.70
C GLN A 63 -15.96 -20.71 8.78
N HIS A 64 -14.88 -21.17 8.14
CA HIS A 64 -14.86 -22.29 7.20
C HIS A 64 -14.40 -23.57 7.90
N ALA A 65 -15.37 -24.37 8.37
CA ALA A 65 -15.09 -25.61 9.13
C ALA A 65 -14.19 -26.60 8.37
N GLU A 66 -14.27 -26.62 7.04
CA GLU A 66 -13.41 -27.45 6.16
C GLU A 66 -11.92 -27.10 6.26
N PHE A 67 -11.58 -25.91 6.73
CA PHE A 67 -10.19 -25.45 6.87
C PHE A 67 -9.67 -25.50 8.31
N GLU A 68 -10.48 -25.92 9.28
CA GLU A 68 -10.08 -25.94 10.70
C GLU A 68 -8.79 -26.74 10.94
N SER A 69 -8.63 -27.87 10.26
CA SER A 69 -7.45 -28.75 10.40
C SER A 69 -6.16 -28.14 9.85
N ARG A 70 -6.21 -27.03 9.10
CA ARG A 70 -5.03 -26.33 8.56
C ARG A 70 -4.50 -25.27 9.51
N ARG A 71 -5.23 -24.96 10.60
CA ARG A 71 -4.76 -24.02 11.61
C ARG A 71 -3.52 -24.57 12.28
N ARG A 72 -2.41 -23.81 12.21
CA ARG A 72 -1.11 -24.24 12.75
C ARG A 72 -0.30 -23.05 13.27
N THR A 73 0.81 -23.34 13.95
CA THR A 73 1.81 -22.34 14.34
C THR A 73 3.04 -22.49 13.48
N GLN A 74 3.57 -21.37 12.98
CA GLN A 74 4.88 -21.35 12.32
C GLN A 74 5.65 -20.06 12.70
N ILE A 75 6.95 -20.06 12.37
CA ILE A 75 7.80 -18.90 12.62
C ILE A 75 7.81 -18.05 11.36
N ILE A 76 7.35 -16.80 11.46
CA ILE A 76 7.43 -15.79 10.42
C ILE A 76 8.30 -14.66 10.94
N ASP A 77 9.37 -14.33 10.25
CA ASP A 77 10.33 -13.28 10.63
C ASP A 77 10.78 -13.36 12.09
N GLY A 78 11.04 -14.58 12.57
CA GLY A 78 11.49 -14.86 13.93
C GLY A 78 10.38 -14.87 14.99
N THR A 79 9.11 -14.62 14.62
CA THR A 79 7.96 -14.58 15.54
C THR A 79 7.07 -15.81 15.34
N ALA A 80 6.62 -16.42 16.46
CA ALA A 80 5.65 -17.51 16.41
C ALA A 80 4.25 -16.97 16.13
N VAL A 81 3.68 -17.30 14.96
CA VAL A 81 2.36 -16.90 14.52
C VAL A 81 1.47 -18.14 14.42
N THR A 82 0.23 -18.04 14.94
CA THR A 82 -0.74 -19.14 14.91
C THR A 82 -2.00 -18.74 14.13
N GLY A 83 -2.30 -19.45 13.07
CA GLY A 83 -3.48 -19.17 12.25
C GLY A 83 -3.51 -20.00 10.98
N TRP A 84 -4.08 -19.45 9.92
CA TRP A 84 -4.17 -20.04 8.58
C TRP A 84 -3.28 -19.27 7.63
N PHE A 85 -2.41 -19.97 6.91
CA PHE A 85 -1.38 -19.36 6.07
C PHE A 85 -1.67 -19.56 4.59
N THR A 86 -1.46 -18.55 3.76
CA THR A 86 -1.79 -18.55 2.32
C THR A 86 -1.16 -19.70 1.56
N GLU A 87 0.05 -20.11 1.92
CA GLU A 87 0.78 -21.23 1.33
C GLU A 87 0.17 -22.62 1.63
N ASP A 88 -0.83 -22.69 2.50
CA ASP A 88 -1.59 -23.92 2.77
C ASP A 88 -2.86 -24.03 1.88
N PHE A 89 -3.17 -22.99 1.09
CA PHE A 89 -4.38 -22.89 0.28
C PHE A 89 -4.05 -22.76 -1.21
N THR A 90 -4.79 -23.43 -2.06
CA THR A 90 -4.82 -23.14 -3.50
C THR A 90 -5.56 -21.83 -3.76
N LEU A 91 -5.34 -21.21 -4.93
CA LEU A 91 -6.13 -20.07 -5.36
C LEU A 91 -7.63 -20.36 -5.34
N ALA A 92 -8.04 -21.54 -5.80
CA ALA A 92 -9.46 -21.92 -5.80
C ALA A 92 -10.07 -21.91 -4.40
N GLU A 93 -9.32 -22.33 -3.38
CA GLU A 93 -9.74 -22.28 -1.97
C GLU A 93 -9.74 -20.84 -1.45
N ILE A 94 -8.71 -20.05 -1.72
CA ILE A 94 -8.65 -18.61 -1.37
C ILE A 94 -9.87 -17.86 -1.94
N LYS A 95 -10.30 -18.17 -3.16
CA LYS A 95 -11.45 -17.53 -3.80
C LYS A 95 -12.80 -17.89 -3.14
N THR A 96 -12.85 -18.88 -2.27
CA THR A 96 -14.04 -19.14 -1.43
C THR A 96 -14.12 -18.21 -0.23
N LEU A 97 -13.00 -17.64 0.22
CA LEU A 97 -12.92 -16.73 1.35
C LEU A 97 -13.41 -15.32 1.00
N ARG A 98 -13.78 -14.57 2.03
CA ARG A 98 -14.17 -13.17 1.91
C ARG A 98 -13.32 -12.29 2.83
N ALA A 99 -12.98 -11.11 2.31
CA ALA A 99 -12.23 -10.11 3.06
C ALA A 99 -13.03 -9.54 4.23
N ARG A 100 -12.30 -9.14 5.28
CA ARG A 100 -12.84 -8.45 6.47
C ARG A 100 -11.97 -7.24 6.78
N GLU A 101 -12.59 -6.24 7.43
CA GLU A 101 -11.85 -5.10 7.97
C GLU A 101 -10.91 -5.53 9.10
N ARG A 102 -9.64 -5.15 8.96
CA ARG A 102 -8.58 -5.48 9.95
C ARG A 102 -8.66 -4.62 11.21
N LEU A 103 -9.17 -3.41 11.11
CA LEU A 103 -9.24 -2.41 12.18
C LEU A 103 -10.70 -2.05 12.51
N PRO A 104 -11.56 -3.02 12.89
CA PRO A 104 -13.00 -2.79 13.02
C PRO A 104 -13.37 -1.70 14.04
N ASP A 105 -12.59 -1.56 15.11
CA ASP A 105 -12.83 -0.55 16.15
C ASP A 105 -12.50 0.88 15.67
N LEU A 106 -11.55 1.01 14.75
CA LEU A 106 -11.16 2.30 14.16
C LEU A 106 -11.96 2.61 12.88
N ARG A 107 -12.37 1.57 12.12
CA ARG A 107 -13.03 1.69 10.81
C ARG A 107 -14.37 0.94 10.76
N PRO A 108 -15.29 1.18 11.69
CA PRO A 108 -16.55 0.40 11.77
C PRO A 108 -17.41 0.48 10.51
N ARG A 109 -17.26 1.55 9.70
CA ARG A 109 -17.98 1.67 8.41
C ARG A 109 -17.50 0.65 7.38
N ASN A 110 -16.23 0.26 7.42
CA ASN A 110 -15.67 -0.74 6.51
C ASN A 110 -16.22 -2.13 6.78
N CYS A 111 -16.61 -2.43 8.03
CA CYS A 111 -17.22 -3.71 8.41
C CYS A 111 -18.54 -4.01 7.64
N ALA A 112 -19.17 -2.99 7.04
CA ALA A 112 -20.31 -3.20 6.15
C ALA A 112 -19.97 -4.01 4.88
N TYR A 113 -18.70 -4.14 4.56
CA TYR A 113 -18.17 -4.93 3.43
C TYR A 113 -17.68 -6.31 3.83
N ASP A 114 -17.59 -6.62 5.13
CA ASP A 114 -17.15 -7.93 5.63
C ASP A 114 -17.99 -9.07 5.03
N GLY A 115 -17.32 -10.12 4.59
CA GLY A 115 -17.96 -11.27 3.98
C GLY A 115 -18.51 -11.05 2.57
N ARG A 116 -18.22 -9.91 1.91
CA ARG A 116 -18.75 -9.58 0.58
C ARG A 116 -17.69 -9.53 -0.52
N LEU A 117 -16.47 -9.16 -0.19
CA LEU A 117 -15.41 -8.91 -1.15
C LEU A 117 -14.41 -10.07 -1.19
N GLU A 118 -13.97 -10.42 -2.39
CA GLU A 118 -12.98 -11.49 -2.58
C GLU A 118 -11.56 -11.01 -2.28
N VAL A 119 -10.67 -11.98 -2.03
CA VAL A 119 -9.22 -11.77 -2.04
C VAL A 119 -8.75 -11.72 -3.50
N PRO A 120 -8.19 -10.59 -3.97
CA PRO A 120 -7.76 -10.49 -5.36
C PRO A 120 -6.38 -11.12 -5.59
N THR A 121 -6.18 -11.63 -6.80
CA THR A 121 -4.87 -11.95 -7.33
C THR A 121 -4.16 -10.68 -7.80
N PHE A 122 -2.83 -10.75 -7.95
CA PHE A 122 -2.09 -9.63 -8.53
C PHE A 122 -2.48 -9.38 -9.99
N ASP A 123 -2.75 -10.44 -10.78
CA ASP A 123 -3.26 -10.30 -12.15
C ASP A 123 -4.59 -9.50 -12.21
N GLU A 124 -5.55 -9.76 -11.31
CA GLU A 124 -6.81 -9.02 -11.23
C GLU A 124 -6.60 -7.53 -10.88
N ILE A 125 -5.61 -7.22 -10.03
CA ILE A 125 -5.25 -5.84 -9.70
C ILE A 125 -4.62 -5.13 -10.90
N LEU A 126 -3.74 -5.80 -11.64
CA LEU A 126 -3.13 -5.27 -12.86
C LEU A 126 -4.18 -5.06 -13.97
N ASP A 127 -5.15 -5.96 -14.09
CA ASP A 127 -6.29 -5.79 -15.02
C ASP A 127 -7.13 -4.56 -14.66
N LEU A 128 -7.41 -4.34 -13.38
CA LEU A 128 -8.12 -3.15 -12.90
C LEU A 128 -7.36 -1.87 -13.23
N ALA A 129 -6.05 -1.82 -12.96
CA ALA A 129 -5.20 -0.67 -13.29
C ALA A 129 -5.17 -0.42 -14.81
N ASN A 130 -5.01 -1.46 -15.61
CA ASN A 130 -5.02 -1.37 -17.07
C ASN A 130 -6.37 -0.91 -17.62
N ALA A 131 -7.49 -1.37 -17.04
CA ALA A 131 -8.82 -0.92 -17.43
C ALA A 131 -9.01 0.58 -17.16
N ALA A 132 -8.53 1.06 -16.00
CA ALA A 132 -8.54 2.49 -15.68
C ALA A 132 -7.65 3.30 -16.64
N ASN A 133 -6.47 2.80 -16.99
CA ASN A 133 -5.50 3.46 -17.87
C ASN A 133 -5.94 3.57 -19.32
N ARG A 134 -6.91 2.75 -19.74
CA ARG A 134 -7.53 2.85 -21.08
C ARG A 134 -8.60 3.94 -21.18
N GLN A 135 -9.05 4.53 -20.06
CA GLN A 135 -10.07 5.58 -20.09
C GLN A 135 -9.47 6.90 -20.59
N PRO A 136 -10.05 7.54 -21.64
CA PRO A 136 -9.55 8.80 -22.17
C PRO A 136 -9.61 9.92 -21.11
N GLY A 137 -8.59 10.78 -21.10
CA GLY A 137 -8.55 11.97 -20.23
C GLY A 137 -8.28 11.70 -18.76
N ARG A 138 -8.07 10.45 -18.37
CA ARG A 138 -7.71 10.10 -17.00
C ARG A 138 -6.18 10.10 -16.81
N GLN A 139 -5.72 10.56 -15.65
CA GLN A 139 -4.34 10.36 -15.25
C GLN A 139 -4.05 8.86 -15.15
N LYS A 140 -2.90 8.44 -15.67
CA LYS A 140 -2.48 7.03 -15.60
C LYS A 140 -2.16 6.66 -14.15
N ILE A 141 -2.71 5.54 -13.71
CA ILE A 141 -2.41 4.92 -12.43
C ILE A 141 -1.24 3.95 -12.58
N GLY A 142 -0.30 4.01 -11.64
CA GLY A 142 0.77 3.03 -11.50
C GLY A 142 0.45 1.97 -10.44
N VAL A 143 1.32 0.97 -10.37
CA VAL A 143 1.25 -0.11 -9.38
C VAL A 143 2.52 -0.13 -8.54
N TYR A 144 2.39 -0.43 -7.25
CA TYR A 144 3.47 -0.34 -6.27
C TYR A 144 3.53 -1.61 -5.42
N PRO A 145 3.78 -2.81 -6.03
CA PRO A 145 3.75 -4.08 -5.31
C PRO A 145 4.88 -4.20 -4.28
N GLU A 146 4.54 -4.74 -3.09
CA GLU A 146 5.47 -5.20 -2.09
C GLU A 146 5.57 -6.73 -2.12
N THR A 147 6.79 -7.29 -2.09
CA THR A 147 7.01 -8.70 -1.79
C THR A 147 7.07 -8.90 -0.28
N LYS A 148 6.05 -9.58 0.27
CA LYS A 148 5.97 -9.89 1.71
C LYS A 148 6.68 -11.20 2.00
N HIS A 149 7.51 -11.22 3.07
CA HIS A 149 8.22 -12.42 3.54
C HIS A 149 8.93 -13.22 2.43
N PRO A 150 9.67 -12.58 1.48
CA PRO A 150 10.22 -13.29 0.33
C PRO A 150 11.20 -14.42 0.71
N SER A 151 11.97 -14.26 1.77
CA SER A 151 12.87 -15.34 2.26
C SER A 151 12.09 -16.53 2.81
N HIS A 152 10.97 -16.30 3.52
CA HIS A 152 10.09 -17.36 3.98
C HIS A 152 9.54 -18.15 2.78
N PHE A 153 8.95 -17.47 1.80
CA PHE A 153 8.38 -18.11 0.62
C PHE A 153 9.44 -18.83 -0.22
N ALA A 154 10.62 -18.25 -0.40
CA ALA A 154 11.73 -18.93 -1.08
C ALA A 154 12.18 -20.20 -0.32
N GLY A 155 12.21 -20.15 1.02
CA GLY A 155 12.57 -21.27 1.89
C GLY A 155 11.62 -22.46 1.79
N ILE A 156 10.36 -22.24 1.43
CA ILE A 156 9.35 -23.31 1.22
C ILE A 156 9.13 -23.65 -0.27
N GLY A 157 9.99 -23.14 -1.17
CA GLY A 157 9.93 -23.44 -2.61
C GLY A 157 8.90 -22.64 -3.40
N LEU A 158 8.44 -21.50 -2.88
CA LEU A 158 7.48 -20.59 -3.50
C LEU A 158 8.08 -19.17 -3.75
N PRO A 159 9.24 -19.04 -4.43
CA PRO A 159 9.89 -17.75 -4.63
C PRO A 159 9.00 -16.77 -5.42
N GLN A 160 8.98 -15.51 -5.01
CA GLN A 160 8.06 -14.48 -5.55
C GLN A 160 8.60 -13.78 -6.79
N GLU A 161 9.92 -13.62 -6.92
CA GLU A 161 10.56 -12.66 -7.83
C GLU A 161 10.19 -12.92 -9.30
N ARG A 162 10.34 -14.17 -9.75
CA ARG A 162 10.01 -14.54 -11.14
C ARG A 162 8.52 -14.40 -11.39
N THR A 163 7.68 -14.90 -10.50
CA THR A 163 6.22 -14.82 -10.63
C THR A 163 5.73 -13.37 -10.69
N LEU A 164 6.30 -12.48 -9.84
CA LEU A 164 6.01 -11.05 -9.86
C LEU A 164 6.36 -10.42 -11.22
N LEU A 165 7.59 -10.65 -11.70
CA LEU A 165 8.04 -10.07 -12.98
C LEU A 165 7.27 -10.63 -14.17
N ASP A 166 6.90 -11.92 -14.16
CA ASP A 166 6.10 -12.55 -15.22
C ASP A 166 4.65 -11.97 -15.21
N CYS A 167 4.04 -11.71 -14.04
CA CYS A 167 2.76 -11.01 -13.94
C CYS A 167 2.86 -9.59 -14.54
N LEU A 168 3.87 -8.81 -14.13
CA LEU A 168 4.08 -7.46 -14.66
C LEU A 168 4.27 -7.49 -16.19
N ALA A 169 5.05 -8.44 -16.71
CA ALA A 169 5.30 -8.59 -18.16
C ALA A 169 4.02 -8.91 -18.94
N ARG A 170 3.21 -9.86 -18.44
CA ARG A 170 1.93 -10.22 -19.10
C ARG A 170 0.97 -9.05 -19.22
N HIS A 171 1.03 -8.12 -18.26
CA HIS A 171 0.15 -6.93 -18.22
C HIS A 171 0.79 -5.66 -18.82
N GLY A 172 1.99 -5.76 -19.42
CA GLY A 172 2.63 -4.65 -20.13
C GLY A 172 3.40 -3.68 -19.22
N TYR A 173 3.84 -4.13 -18.06
CA TYR A 173 4.59 -3.32 -17.09
C TYR A 173 6.08 -3.69 -16.99
N ALA A 174 6.65 -4.41 -17.96
CA ALA A 174 8.04 -4.88 -17.91
C ALA A 174 9.07 -3.86 -18.43
N GLU A 175 8.64 -2.87 -19.18
CA GLU A 175 9.53 -1.93 -19.86
C GLU A 175 10.07 -0.87 -18.91
N GLU A 176 11.30 -0.41 -19.15
CA GLU A 176 11.86 0.75 -18.44
C GLU A 176 10.94 1.98 -18.64
N GLY A 177 10.61 2.64 -17.52
CA GLY A 177 9.66 3.76 -17.51
C GLY A 177 8.19 3.35 -17.36
N SER A 178 7.88 2.05 -17.26
CA SER A 178 6.55 1.62 -16.82
C SER A 178 6.22 2.23 -15.45
N PRO A 179 4.95 2.60 -15.19
CA PRO A 179 4.56 3.21 -13.91
C PRO A 179 4.49 2.13 -12.80
N VAL A 180 5.64 1.59 -12.44
CA VAL A 180 5.81 0.55 -11.42
C VAL A 180 6.93 0.95 -10.47
N PHE A 181 6.71 0.71 -9.17
CA PHE A 181 7.75 0.63 -8.16
C PHE A 181 7.59 -0.72 -7.45
N ILE A 182 8.67 -1.48 -7.29
CA ILE A 182 8.67 -2.73 -6.52
C ILE A 182 9.36 -2.46 -5.20
N GLN A 183 8.75 -2.85 -4.09
CA GLN A 183 9.30 -2.63 -2.76
C GLN A 183 9.45 -3.92 -1.96
N SER A 184 10.38 -3.92 -1.01
CA SER A 184 10.59 -5.00 -0.04
C SER A 184 11.35 -4.49 1.18
N PHE A 185 11.09 -5.11 2.34
CA PHE A 185 11.92 -4.94 3.53
C PHE A 185 13.25 -5.70 3.43
N GLU A 186 13.31 -6.76 2.62
CA GLU A 186 14.47 -7.63 2.53
C GLU A 186 15.47 -7.18 1.44
N PRO A 187 16.68 -6.69 1.80
CA PRO A 187 17.68 -6.27 0.82
C PRO A 187 18.08 -7.40 -0.15
N THR A 188 18.11 -8.64 0.32
CA THR A 188 18.48 -9.82 -0.47
C THR A 188 17.50 -10.00 -1.65
N ASN A 189 16.20 -9.86 -1.39
CA ASN A 189 15.17 -9.92 -2.42
C ASN A 189 15.34 -8.81 -3.47
N LEU A 190 15.58 -7.56 -3.04
CA LEU A 190 15.78 -6.44 -3.96
C LEU A 190 17.06 -6.58 -4.80
N ARG A 191 18.16 -7.10 -4.23
CA ARG A 191 19.40 -7.40 -4.97
C ARG A 191 19.17 -8.48 -6.02
N GLN A 192 18.38 -9.51 -5.70
CA GLN A 192 18.00 -10.54 -6.66
C GLN A 192 17.14 -9.95 -7.79
N LEU A 193 16.12 -9.14 -7.45
CA LEU A 193 15.27 -8.44 -8.43
C LEU A 193 16.10 -7.50 -9.31
N ARG A 194 17.08 -6.77 -8.76
CA ARG A 194 17.97 -5.89 -9.54
C ARG A 194 18.76 -6.65 -10.63
N GLY A 195 19.09 -7.90 -10.38
CA GLY A 195 19.68 -8.79 -11.40
C GLY A 195 18.72 -9.22 -12.51
N MET A 196 17.41 -9.05 -12.32
CA MET A 196 16.35 -9.56 -13.21
C MET A 196 15.57 -8.46 -13.92
N THR A 197 15.55 -7.22 -13.39
CA THR A 197 14.75 -6.12 -13.94
C THR A 197 15.45 -4.77 -13.86
N ARG A 198 14.98 -3.82 -14.72
CA ARG A 198 15.32 -2.39 -14.68
C ARG A 198 14.20 -1.54 -14.09
N LEU A 199 13.12 -2.14 -13.65
CA LEU A 199 12.05 -1.42 -12.96
C LEU A 199 12.57 -0.79 -11.66
N PRO A 200 12.04 0.36 -11.26
CA PRO A 200 12.41 1.01 -10.01
C PRO A 200 12.15 0.11 -8.80
N LEU A 201 13.18 -0.02 -7.94
CA LEU A 201 13.15 -0.80 -6.70
C LEU A 201 13.28 0.14 -5.49
N LEU A 202 12.52 -0.11 -4.43
CA LEU A 202 12.59 0.64 -3.18
C LEU A 202 12.85 -0.27 -1.99
N GLN A 203 13.86 0.11 -1.19
CA GLN A 203 14.15 -0.51 0.09
C GLN A 203 13.22 0.06 1.16
N LEU A 204 12.42 -0.78 1.81
CA LEU A 204 11.63 -0.39 2.97
C LEU A 204 12.50 -0.39 4.24
N LEU A 205 12.39 0.68 5.06
CA LEU A 205 13.16 0.88 6.28
C LEU A 205 12.24 1.32 7.42
N GLU A 206 12.28 0.60 8.55
CA GLU A 206 11.39 0.83 9.68
C GLU A 206 12.08 1.43 10.90
N HIS A 207 13.32 1.04 11.19
CA HIS A 207 13.98 1.37 12.45
C HIS A 207 15.15 2.34 12.30
N GLU A 208 15.88 2.26 11.20
CA GLU A 208 17.04 3.10 10.90
C GLU A 208 17.24 3.27 9.39
N LEU A 209 17.93 4.32 8.98
CA LEU A 209 18.24 4.57 7.55
C LEU A 209 19.39 3.68 7.03
N GLY A 210 20.28 3.24 7.90
CA GLY A 210 21.44 2.43 7.54
C GLY A 210 22.41 3.16 6.58
N ASP A 211 23.15 2.37 5.79
CA ASP A 211 24.05 2.89 4.76
C ASP A 211 23.29 3.16 3.45
N LEU A 212 22.91 4.42 3.25
CA LEU A 212 22.20 4.87 2.05
C LEU A 212 23.04 4.70 0.77
N GLY A 213 24.38 4.74 0.86
CA GLY A 213 25.27 4.48 -0.27
C GLY A 213 25.19 3.01 -0.72
N GLU A 214 25.12 2.08 0.23
CA GLU A 214 24.90 0.67 -0.05
C GLU A 214 23.52 0.44 -0.71
N VAL A 215 22.47 1.07 -0.16
CA VAL A 215 21.11 0.97 -0.72
C VAL A 215 21.05 1.48 -2.16
N ALA A 216 21.71 2.61 -2.46
CA ALA A 216 21.79 3.18 -3.81
C ALA A 216 22.48 2.24 -4.83
N GLY A 217 23.23 1.24 -4.36
CA GLY A 217 23.84 0.22 -5.22
C GLY A 217 22.85 -0.78 -5.83
N TYR A 218 21.64 -0.90 -5.28
CA TYR A 218 20.63 -1.85 -5.77
C TYR A 218 19.20 -1.31 -5.84
N ALA A 219 18.90 -0.18 -5.21
CA ALA A 219 17.57 0.42 -5.20
C ALA A 219 17.58 1.84 -5.76
N ASP A 220 16.43 2.32 -6.23
CA ASP A 220 16.23 3.65 -6.79
C ASP A 220 15.60 4.61 -5.77
N GLY A 221 15.22 4.09 -4.60
CA GLY A 221 14.64 4.86 -3.53
C GLY A 221 14.49 4.06 -2.25
N ILE A 222 14.02 4.76 -1.22
CA ILE A 222 13.68 4.19 0.08
C ILE A 222 12.22 4.50 0.42
N GLY A 223 11.54 3.52 1.02
CA GLY A 223 10.24 3.70 1.67
C GLY A 223 10.47 3.69 3.19
N ILE A 224 10.27 4.81 3.87
CA ILE A 224 10.66 4.94 5.28
C ILE A 224 9.49 5.23 6.20
N ALA A 225 9.57 4.70 7.43
CA ALA A 225 8.63 5.06 8.49
C ALA A 225 8.68 6.57 8.78
N LYS A 226 7.55 7.16 9.20
CA LYS A 226 7.44 8.60 9.49
C LYS A 226 8.52 9.09 10.45
N ASP A 227 8.87 8.30 11.46
CA ASP A 227 9.84 8.66 12.49
C ASP A 227 11.28 8.79 11.95
N LEU A 228 11.59 8.13 10.83
CA LEU A 228 12.89 8.23 10.15
C LEU A 228 12.98 9.42 9.20
N ALA A 229 11.87 10.03 8.82
CA ALA A 229 11.79 11.04 7.77
C ALA A 229 12.18 12.45 8.27
N SER A 230 13.39 12.59 8.81
CA SER A 230 13.98 13.89 9.13
C SER A 230 14.41 14.63 7.86
N ALA A 231 14.44 15.99 7.91
CA ALA A 231 14.91 16.79 6.79
C ALA A 231 16.37 16.47 6.40
N ASP A 232 17.22 16.12 7.38
CA ASP A 232 18.63 15.75 7.15
C ASP A 232 18.71 14.37 6.49
N GLY A 233 17.94 13.37 6.96
CA GLY A 233 17.88 12.03 6.38
C GLY A 233 17.38 12.06 4.93
N ILE A 234 16.33 12.84 4.65
CA ILE A 234 15.81 13.03 3.29
C ILE A 234 16.89 13.66 2.39
N ARG A 235 17.59 14.71 2.85
CA ARG A 235 18.69 15.30 2.07
C ARG A 235 19.82 14.32 1.82
N ALA A 236 20.19 13.50 2.81
CA ALA A 236 21.24 12.48 2.66
C ALA A 236 20.85 11.44 1.60
N ALA A 237 19.59 10.98 1.59
CA ALA A 237 19.09 10.07 0.56
C ALA A 237 19.16 10.70 -0.84
N HIS A 238 18.77 11.96 -0.98
CA HIS A 238 18.86 12.67 -2.26
C HIS A 238 20.31 12.89 -2.75
N GLN A 239 21.27 13.06 -1.84
CA GLN A 239 22.70 13.18 -2.22
C GLN A 239 23.25 11.93 -2.90
N VAL A 240 22.67 10.75 -2.61
CA VAL A 240 23.00 9.48 -3.26
C VAL A 240 21.94 9.06 -4.32
N ASN A 241 21.11 10.01 -4.78
CA ASN A 241 20.08 9.83 -5.80
C ASN A 241 18.95 8.86 -5.43
N LEU A 242 18.70 8.58 -4.16
CA LEU A 242 17.56 7.81 -3.71
C LEU A 242 16.31 8.70 -3.62
N LYS A 243 15.17 8.25 -4.15
CA LYS A 243 13.85 8.82 -3.85
C LYS A 243 13.44 8.47 -2.43
N VAL A 244 12.63 9.33 -1.81
CA VAL A 244 12.13 9.11 -0.45
C VAL A 244 10.61 9.11 -0.47
N HIS A 245 10.01 7.94 -0.19
CA HIS A 245 8.57 7.77 0.02
C HIS A 245 8.32 7.42 1.49
N VAL A 246 7.35 8.09 2.12
CA VAL A 246 7.11 7.97 3.57
C VAL A 246 5.81 7.21 3.84
N TRP A 247 5.81 6.27 4.76
CA TRP A 247 4.66 5.47 5.17
C TRP A 247 4.41 5.54 6.69
N THR A 248 3.20 5.41 7.17
CA THR A 248 1.91 5.47 6.49
C THR A 248 1.10 6.59 7.12
N PHE A 249 0.48 7.41 6.30
CA PHE A 249 -0.37 8.51 6.73
C PHE A 249 -1.82 8.04 6.89
N ARG A 250 -2.37 8.20 8.09
CA ARG A 250 -3.70 7.74 8.50
C ARG A 250 -4.43 8.86 9.23
N ALA A 251 -5.75 8.96 9.05
CA ALA A 251 -6.52 10.07 9.59
C ALA A 251 -6.97 9.88 11.04
N GLU A 252 -7.03 8.62 11.51
CA GLU A 252 -7.52 8.31 12.84
C GLU A 252 -6.58 8.81 13.92
N ASN A 253 -7.12 9.36 15.01
CA ASN A 253 -6.37 9.88 16.15
C ASN A 253 -5.35 8.87 16.72
N ALA A 254 -5.67 7.57 16.66
CA ALA A 254 -4.77 6.49 17.09
C ALA A 254 -3.37 6.57 16.41
N PHE A 255 -3.30 7.10 15.18
CA PHE A 255 -2.07 7.13 14.36
C PHE A 255 -1.44 8.51 14.22
N LEU A 256 -2.10 9.53 14.76
CA LEU A 256 -1.62 10.91 14.69
C LEU A 256 -0.84 11.32 15.94
N PRO A 257 0.19 12.17 15.81
CA PRO A 257 0.82 12.81 16.95
C PRO A 257 -0.21 13.65 17.73
N ALA A 258 -0.01 13.77 19.05
CA ALA A 258 -1.00 14.32 19.98
C ALA A 258 -1.53 15.70 19.57
N GLU A 259 -0.66 16.56 19.04
CA GLU A 259 -0.99 17.94 18.63
C GLU A 259 -1.83 18.03 17.34
N LEU A 260 -1.96 16.93 16.60
CA LEU A 260 -2.78 16.85 15.39
C LEU A 260 -4.09 16.07 15.59
N ARG A 261 -4.31 15.55 16.79
CA ARG A 261 -5.55 14.84 17.12
C ARG A 261 -6.73 15.80 17.25
N SER A 262 -7.87 15.36 16.75
CA SER A 262 -9.14 16.03 17.04
C SER A 262 -9.67 15.63 18.42
N ALA A 263 -10.69 16.34 18.91
CA ALA A 263 -11.48 15.87 20.04
C ALA A 263 -12.23 14.58 19.66
N GLY A 264 -12.25 13.61 20.57
CA GLY A 264 -12.95 12.34 20.37
C GLY A 264 -12.11 11.11 20.66
N SER A 265 -12.59 9.95 20.19
CA SER A 265 -11.94 8.65 20.38
C SER A 265 -10.75 8.46 19.45
N ASP A 266 -10.05 7.35 19.62
CA ASP A 266 -8.97 6.91 18.70
C ASP A 266 -9.43 6.74 17.26
N ALA A 267 -10.70 6.42 17.03
CA ALA A 267 -11.32 6.31 15.71
C ALA A 267 -11.70 7.66 15.08
N ALA A 268 -11.71 8.76 15.84
CA ALA A 268 -11.98 10.09 15.29
C ALA A 268 -10.84 10.55 14.37
N HIS A 269 -11.18 11.27 13.31
CA HIS A 269 -10.18 11.79 12.38
C HIS A 269 -9.63 13.12 12.89
N GLY A 270 -8.30 13.23 12.95
CA GLY A 270 -7.59 14.48 13.25
C GLY A 270 -7.03 15.16 12.00
N ASP A 271 -6.00 15.98 12.19
CA ASP A 271 -5.40 16.81 11.12
C ASP A 271 -4.35 16.05 10.31
N LEU A 272 -4.80 15.07 9.53
CA LEU A 272 -3.95 14.37 8.57
C LEU A 272 -3.37 15.31 7.50
N ALA A 273 -4.11 16.35 7.11
CA ALA A 273 -3.64 17.32 6.12
C ALA A 273 -2.42 18.08 6.64
N GLY A 274 -2.47 18.56 7.89
CA GLY A 274 -1.33 19.19 8.56
C GLY A 274 -0.15 18.22 8.72
N GLU A 275 -0.39 16.95 9.05
CA GLU A 275 0.68 15.94 9.11
C GLU A 275 1.39 15.82 7.76
N ILE A 276 0.65 15.52 6.68
CA ILE A 276 1.22 15.38 5.33
C ILE A 276 1.97 16.66 4.93
N GLY A 277 1.40 17.86 5.18
CA GLY A 277 2.02 19.15 4.86
C GLY A 277 3.42 19.30 5.45
N ARG A 278 3.61 18.94 6.74
CA ARG A 278 4.93 18.97 7.41
C ARG A 278 5.97 18.09 6.72
N PHE A 279 5.58 16.94 6.17
CA PHE A 279 6.50 16.05 5.45
C PHE A 279 6.79 16.54 4.03
N LEU A 280 5.82 17.13 3.35
CA LEU A 280 6.04 17.80 2.07
C LEU A 280 7.06 18.92 2.18
N GLU A 281 7.01 19.72 3.25
CA GLU A 281 8.00 20.77 3.55
C GLU A 281 9.41 20.20 3.79
N ARG A 282 9.54 18.99 4.34
CA ARG A 282 10.83 18.29 4.49
C ARG A 282 11.40 17.82 3.16
N GLY A 283 10.60 17.79 2.09
CA GLY A 283 11.03 17.47 0.72
C GLY A 283 10.93 16.00 0.35
N ILE A 284 9.94 15.26 0.83
CA ILE A 284 9.67 13.88 0.40
C ILE A 284 9.25 13.82 -1.08
N ASP A 285 9.46 12.69 -1.75
CA ASP A 285 9.08 12.45 -3.15
C ASP A 285 7.69 11.82 -3.30
N GLY A 286 7.18 11.20 -2.25
CA GLY A 286 5.87 10.57 -2.23
C GLY A 286 5.50 10.09 -0.85
N PHE A 287 4.26 9.65 -0.70
CA PHE A 287 3.78 9.15 0.58
C PHE A 287 2.65 8.14 0.41
N PHE A 288 2.61 7.19 1.34
CA PHE A 288 1.56 6.18 1.44
C PHE A 288 0.44 6.68 2.35
N VAL A 289 -0.80 6.60 1.88
CA VAL A 289 -1.95 7.12 2.59
C VAL A 289 -3.16 6.19 2.49
N ASP A 290 -3.87 6.01 3.63
CA ASP A 290 -5.09 5.20 3.69
C ASP A 290 -6.33 5.95 3.15
N PHE A 291 -6.24 7.29 3.03
CA PHE A 291 -7.30 8.19 2.52
C PHE A 291 -6.82 8.96 1.28
N PRO A 292 -6.77 8.31 0.09
CA PRO A 292 -6.16 8.89 -1.11
C PRO A 292 -6.76 10.22 -1.54
N ALA A 293 -8.08 10.39 -1.44
CA ALA A 293 -8.74 11.66 -1.78
C ALA A 293 -8.18 12.85 -0.99
N LEU A 294 -7.90 12.66 0.30
CA LEU A 294 -7.29 13.70 1.13
C LEU A 294 -5.83 13.91 0.75
N GLY A 295 -5.08 12.82 0.56
CA GLY A 295 -3.68 12.89 0.13
C GLY A 295 -3.49 13.68 -1.17
N VAL A 296 -4.34 13.42 -2.17
CA VAL A 296 -4.34 14.13 -3.47
C VAL A 296 -4.62 15.62 -3.27
N ARG A 297 -5.66 15.98 -2.50
CA ARG A 297 -5.98 17.39 -2.22
C ARG A 297 -4.82 18.13 -1.56
N VAL A 298 -4.17 17.50 -0.57
CA VAL A 298 -3.05 18.11 0.15
C VAL A 298 -1.85 18.31 -0.78
N ARG A 299 -1.48 17.29 -1.56
CA ARG A 299 -0.42 17.38 -2.55
C ARG A 299 -0.66 18.48 -3.57
N ASP A 300 -1.88 18.54 -4.13
CA ASP A 300 -2.23 19.52 -5.18
C ASP A 300 -2.23 20.95 -4.64
N ALA A 301 -2.73 21.17 -3.42
CA ALA A 301 -2.67 22.46 -2.74
C ALA A 301 -1.22 22.89 -2.49
N TYR A 302 -0.38 21.99 -2.00
CA TYR A 302 1.04 22.26 -1.77
C TYR A 302 1.77 22.66 -3.07
N ILE A 303 1.56 21.91 -4.15
CA ILE A 303 2.17 22.21 -5.46
C ILE A 303 1.68 23.56 -6.02
N SER A 304 0.41 23.91 -5.80
CA SER A 304 -0.20 25.15 -6.28
C SER A 304 0.10 26.36 -5.39
N GLY A 305 0.77 26.17 -4.25
CA GLY A 305 1.01 27.23 -3.25
C GLY A 305 -0.27 27.74 -2.57
N VAL A 306 -1.35 26.97 -2.63
CA VAL A 306 -2.64 27.29 -2.00
C VAL A 306 -2.65 26.74 -0.57
N GLN A 307 -2.91 27.62 0.40
CA GLN A 307 -3.07 27.19 1.78
C GLN A 307 -4.43 26.48 1.95
N LEU A 308 -4.43 25.21 2.36
CA LEU A 308 -5.66 24.52 2.75
C LEU A 308 -6.18 25.16 4.05
N LEU A 309 -7.33 25.80 3.98
CA LEU A 309 -8.02 26.26 5.17
C LEU A 309 -8.40 25.02 6.02
N HIS A 310 -7.94 25.03 7.26
CA HIS A 310 -8.19 23.98 8.24
C HIS A 310 -9.70 23.80 8.45
N GLN A 311 -10.30 22.70 8.01
CA GLN A 311 -11.64 22.27 8.42
C GLN A 311 -11.52 20.98 9.23
N PRO A 312 -11.60 21.04 10.55
CA PRO A 312 -11.66 19.82 11.35
C PRO A 312 -12.98 19.10 11.07
N GLY A 313 -12.88 17.85 10.60
CA GLY A 313 -14.03 16.94 10.59
C GLY A 313 -14.55 16.44 9.23
N ASP A 314 -14.00 16.86 8.07
CA ASP A 314 -14.59 16.50 6.77
C ASP A 314 -13.67 15.71 5.86
N ALA A 315 -13.43 14.43 6.21
CA ALA A 315 -12.71 13.49 5.34
C ALA A 315 -13.60 12.91 4.21
N THR A 316 -14.93 13.16 4.22
CA THR A 316 -15.89 12.41 3.39
C THR A 316 -16.87 13.26 2.55
N SER A 317 -16.86 14.61 2.59
CA SER A 317 -17.79 15.39 1.78
C SER A 317 -17.25 15.65 0.36
N LEU A 318 -17.82 14.98 -0.62
CA LEU A 318 -17.75 15.37 -2.02
C LEU A 318 -18.52 16.69 -2.19
N PRO A 319 -17.99 17.71 -2.90
CA PRO A 319 -18.76 18.90 -3.23
C PRO A 319 -19.93 18.50 -4.13
N GLY A 320 -21.14 18.71 -3.63
CA GLY A 320 -22.37 18.54 -4.39
C GLY A 320 -22.30 19.36 -5.68
N LYS A 321 -22.68 18.74 -6.82
CA LYS A 321 -22.90 19.42 -8.10
C LYS A 321 -23.84 20.62 -7.84
N MET A 322 -23.33 21.84 -8.00
CA MET A 322 -24.22 22.98 -8.18
C MET A 322 -24.93 22.83 -9.53
N LEU A 323 -26.20 22.47 -9.48
CA LEU A 323 -27.12 22.65 -10.60
C LEU A 323 -27.32 24.15 -10.78
N HIS A 324 -26.70 24.73 -11.80
CA HIS A 324 -27.12 26.02 -12.30
C HIS A 324 -28.39 25.81 -13.13
N GLY A 325 -29.54 26.11 -12.54
CA GLY A 325 -30.75 26.40 -13.26
C GLY A 325 -30.73 27.85 -13.75
N ARG A 326 -30.90 28.00 -14.99
CA ARG A 326 -31.47 28.95 -15.96
C ARG A 326 -30.51 29.30 -17.05
#